data_f3270c0eb1cd23aa8ca6d0e420d3526e
#
_entry.id   f3270c0eb1cd23aa8ca6d0e420d3526e
#
_cell.length_a   1.000
_cell.length_b   1.000
_cell.length_c   1.000
_cell.angle_alpha   90.00
_cell.angle_beta   90.00
_cell.angle_gamma   90.00
#
_symmetry.space_group_name_H-M   'P 1'
#
loop_
_entity.id
_entity.type
_entity.pdbx_description
1 polymer ?
#
loop_
_entity_poly.entity_id
_entity_poly.type
_entity_poly.pdbx_seq_one_letter_code
_entity_poly.pdbx_strand_id
1 'polypeptide(L)'
;MNKKIFILLISLFVNFKFFSFERTITHSYEADYRLFPDTAYTEKYIKQLRGKYEVKYCVQSNIIIPKEAAKGYSCEQILKMLDQMGGLDKKCYGVSYIDYRTGERKAYFKKSSYDKNTGILYVKDKTIGGLYLDVSIDTYKQKENTYAISAILNKRPDNFFVRAIKKREAELFILLQETDDSINVYALVQSSSAPIKLKIFQKYVEGAVGGRVREIQNWFSRMICGQ
;
A
#
# COMPACT_ATOMS: atom_id res chain seq x y z
N MET A 1 -37.39 28.54 13.00
CA MET A 1 -36.40 27.49 13.13
C MET A 1 -35.66 27.68 14.46
N ASN A 2 -35.76 26.73 15.37
CA ASN A 2 -35.39 26.88 16.78
C ASN A 2 -33.87 26.95 16.92
N LYS A 3 -33.31 28.02 17.53
CA LYS A 3 -31.83 28.19 17.73
C LYS A 3 -31.16 26.99 18.40
N LYS A 4 -31.89 26.25 19.24
CA LYS A 4 -31.40 25.03 19.90
C LYS A 4 -31.15 23.86 18.93
N ILE A 5 -31.94 23.74 17.83
CA ILE A 5 -31.76 22.70 16.81
C ILE A 5 -30.55 23.01 15.93
N PHE A 6 -30.27 24.30 15.69
CA PHE A 6 -29.10 24.71 14.91
C PHE A 6 -27.78 24.46 15.64
N ILE A 7 -27.77 24.67 16.97
CA ILE A 7 -26.58 24.37 17.80
C ILE A 7 -26.34 22.86 17.90
N LEU A 8 -27.39 22.03 17.95
CA LEU A 8 -27.26 20.56 17.97
C LEU A 8 -26.73 20.01 16.64
N LEU A 9 -27.16 20.59 15.50
CA LEU A 9 -26.62 20.24 14.18
C LEU A 9 -25.15 20.61 14.02
N ILE A 10 -24.69 21.75 14.54
CA ILE A 10 -23.28 22.16 14.49
C ILE A 10 -22.42 21.25 15.38
N SER A 11 -22.92 20.80 16.54
CA SER A 11 -22.17 19.89 17.42
C SER A 11 -22.02 18.47 16.84
N LEU A 12 -22.90 18.03 15.94
CA LEU A 12 -22.80 16.75 15.24
C LEU A 12 -21.75 16.77 14.11
N PHE A 13 -21.40 17.95 13.57
CA PHE A 13 -20.36 18.07 12.54
C PHE A 13 -18.92 18.20 13.08
N VAL A 14 -18.74 18.40 14.37
CA VAL A 14 -17.41 18.72 14.98
C VAL A 14 -16.57 17.47 15.28
N ASN A 15 -17.07 16.25 15.12
CA ASN A 15 -16.32 15.04 15.53
C ASN A 15 -15.79 14.15 14.38
N PHE A 16 -15.89 14.54 13.12
CA PHE A 16 -15.14 13.89 12.06
C PHE A 16 -13.78 14.58 11.90
N LYS A 17 -12.83 14.26 12.77
CA LYS A 17 -11.42 14.49 12.49
C LYS A 17 -11.05 13.60 11.30
N PHE A 18 -11.15 14.10 10.08
CA PHE A 18 -10.45 13.54 8.95
C PHE A 18 -8.95 13.75 9.21
N PHE A 19 -8.28 12.75 9.74
CA PHE A 19 -6.84 12.75 9.80
C PHE A 19 -6.32 12.67 8.37
N SER A 20 -5.95 13.81 7.79
CA SER A 20 -5.14 13.83 6.58
C SER A 20 -3.69 13.57 7.01
N PHE A 21 -3.21 12.35 6.82
CA PHE A 21 -1.82 12.03 7.09
C PHE A 21 -0.93 12.61 5.98
N GLU A 22 0.20 13.21 6.40
CA GLU A 22 1.19 13.67 5.44
C GLU A 22 1.76 12.47 4.68
N ARG A 23 1.74 12.60 3.35
CA ARG A 23 2.23 11.56 2.45
C ARG A 23 3.26 12.13 1.50
N THR A 24 4.41 11.47 1.45
CA THR A 24 5.41 11.69 0.41
C THR A 24 5.38 10.52 -0.56
N ILE A 25 5.40 10.79 -1.87
CA ILE A 25 5.50 9.77 -2.93
C ILE A 25 6.53 10.23 -3.96
N THR A 26 7.39 9.31 -4.37
CA THR A 26 8.42 9.57 -5.40
C THR A 26 8.45 8.48 -6.44
N HIS A 27 8.85 8.85 -7.65
CA HIS A 27 9.04 7.97 -8.80
C HIS A 27 10.49 8.07 -9.28
N SER A 28 11.08 6.95 -9.64
CA SER A 28 12.43 6.88 -10.20
C SER A 28 12.52 5.83 -11.30
N TYR A 29 13.42 6.03 -12.26
CA TYR A 29 13.78 5.06 -13.30
C TYR A 29 15.06 4.28 -12.97
N GLU A 30 15.41 4.28 -11.71
CA GLU A 30 16.48 3.53 -11.08
C GLU A 30 16.10 3.15 -9.65
N ALA A 31 16.91 2.36 -8.97
CA ALA A 31 16.72 2.03 -7.56
C ALA A 31 16.78 3.30 -6.69
N ASP A 32 15.69 3.59 -6.00
CA ASP A 32 15.57 4.73 -5.10
C ASP A 32 14.93 4.27 -3.78
N TYR A 33 15.59 4.55 -2.65
CA TYR A 33 15.14 4.16 -1.31
C TYR A 33 15.20 5.33 -0.32
N ARG A 34 15.20 6.59 -0.80
CA ARG A 34 15.36 7.78 0.06
C ARG A 34 14.20 8.01 1.02
N LEU A 35 13.03 7.43 0.77
CA LEU A 35 11.88 7.49 1.68
C LEU A 35 11.80 6.28 2.61
N PHE A 36 12.77 5.35 2.54
CA PHE A 36 12.78 4.19 3.42
C PHE A 36 12.93 4.66 4.87
N PRO A 37 12.05 4.23 5.81
CA PRO A 37 12.14 4.63 7.21
C PRO A 37 13.48 4.21 7.82
N ASP A 38 14.03 5.06 8.69
CA ASP A 38 15.22 4.72 9.47
C ASP A 38 14.81 3.74 10.57
N THR A 39 15.26 2.51 10.45
CA THR A 39 15.02 1.41 11.36
C THR A 39 16.33 0.67 11.64
N ALA A 40 16.37 -0.12 12.70
CA ALA A 40 17.52 -0.99 12.99
C ALA A 40 17.80 -2.01 11.87
N TYR A 41 16.91 -2.15 10.89
CA TYR A 41 16.95 -3.15 9.81
C TYR A 41 17.03 -2.55 8.40
N THR A 42 17.12 -1.22 8.29
CA THR A 42 17.11 -0.48 7.01
C THR A 42 18.16 -0.99 6.03
N GLU A 43 19.42 -1.10 6.46
CA GLU A 43 20.50 -1.58 5.60
C GLU A 43 20.26 -3.01 5.09
N LYS A 44 19.77 -3.89 5.97
CA LYS A 44 19.41 -5.27 5.62
C LYS A 44 18.38 -5.30 4.50
N TYR A 45 17.29 -4.56 4.64
CA TYR A 45 16.21 -4.56 3.66
C TYR A 45 16.62 -3.91 2.34
N ILE A 46 17.33 -2.77 2.38
CA ILE A 46 17.83 -2.12 1.17
C ILE A 46 18.79 -3.04 0.42
N LYS A 47 19.69 -3.75 1.12
CA LYS A 47 20.57 -4.75 0.51
C LYS A 47 19.79 -5.88 -0.15
N GLN A 48 18.74 -6.40 0.49
CA GLN A 48 17.88 -7.44 -0.06
C GLN A 48 17.12 -6.96 -1.30
N LEU A 49 16.57 -5.74 -1.27
CA LEU A 49 15.82 -5.15 -2.39
C LEU A 49 16.72 -4.93 -3.62
N ARG A 50 17.94 -4.41 -3.41
CA ARG A 50 18.93 -4.19 -4.49
C ARG A 50 19.48 -5.48 -5.09
N GLY A 51 19.59 -6.55 -4.31
CA GLY A 51 20.24 -7.80 -4.72
C GLY A 51 19.38 -8.70 -5.60
N LYS A 52 18.09 -8.39 -5.85
CA LYS A 52 17.18 -9.29 -6.56
C LYS A 52 17.29 -9.19 -8.09
N TYR A 53 17.38 -7.98 -8.62
CA TYR A 53 17.48 -7.67 -10.04
C TYR A 53 17.87 -6.19 -10.24
N GLU A 54 18.32 -5.83 -11.45
CA GLU A 54 18.54 -4.43 -11.82
C GLU A 54 17.18 -3.68 -11.86
N VAL A 55 17.01 -2.69 -10.98
CA VAL A 55 15.79 -1.90 -10.91
C VAL A 55 15.78 -0.84 -12.00
N LYS A 56 14.74 -0.86 -12.84
CA LYS A 56 14.52 0.12 -13.94
C LYS A 56 13.29 1.00 -13.71
N TYR A 57 12.52 0.71 -12.70
CA TYR A 57 11.39 1.53 -12.27
C TYR A 57 11.09 1.28 -10.80
N CYS A 58 10.91 2.37 -10.07
CA CYS A 58 10.67 2.36 -8.64
C CYS A 58 9.65 3.45 -8.27
N VAL A 59 8.68 3.09 -7.46
CA VAL A 59 7.76 4.02 -6.80
C VAL A 59 7.79 3.73 -5.33
N GLN A 60 8.06 4.74 -4.52
CA GLN A 60 8.03 4.60 -3.07
C GLN A 60 7.18 5.70 -2.44
N SER A 61 6.60 5.39 -1.31
CA SER A 61 5.79 6.31 -0.55
C SER A 61 5.88 6.00 0.95
N ASN A 62 5.84 7.02 1.77
CA ASN A 62 5.75 6.90 3.22
C ASN A 62 4.62 7.76 3.77
N ILE A 63 3.93 7.24 4.78
CA ILE A 63 2.97 7.98 5.60
C ILE A 63 3.24 7.70 7.07
N ILE A 64 2.99 8.71 7.90
CA ILE A 64 3.15 8.64 9.35
C ILE A 64 1.78 8.80 10.00
N ILE A 65 1.38 7.81 10.79
CA ILE A 65 0.10 7.78 11.51
C ILE A 65 0.42 7.99 13.00
N PRO A 66 -0.04 9.07 13.63
CA PRO A 66 0.13 9.26 15.06
C PRO A 66 -0.52 8.12 15.86
N LYS A 67 0.11 7.68 16.96
CA LYS A 67 -0.43 6.59 17.81
C LYS A 67 -1.82 6.88 18.33
N GLU A 68 -2.14 8.13 18.59
CA GLU A 68 -3.48 8.56 19.03
C GLU A 68 -4.58 8.31 18.00
N ALA A 69 -4.22 8.21 16.71
CA ALA A 69 -5.11 7.88 15.61
C ALA A 69 -5.24 6.36 15.37
N ALA A 70 -4.33 5.56 15.90
CA ALA A 70 -4.25 4.11 15.70
C ALA A 70 -5.23 3.37 16.63
N LYS A 71 -6.54 3.45 16.33
CA LYS A 71 -7.62 2.87 17.15
C LYS A 71 -8.20 1.57 16.57
N GLY A 72 -7.64 1.08 15.48
CA GLY A 72 -8.10 -0.10 14.76
C GLY A 72 -7.29 -1.35 15.10
N TYR A 73 -6.91 -2.08 14.06
CA TYR A 73 -6.14 -3.30 14.17
C TYR A 73 -4.66 -3.01 14.40
N SER A 74 -3.99 -3.85 15.21
CA SER A 74 -2.53 -3.82 15.30
C SER A 74 -1.89 -4.26 13.97
N CYS A 75 -0.64 -3.86 13.74
CA CYS A 75 0.09 -4.30 12.55
C CYS A 75 0.12 -5.82 12.41
N GLU A 76 0.31 -6.57 13.51
CA GLU A 76 0.30 -8.02 13.51
C GLU A 76 -1.06 -8.63 13.11
N GLN A 77 -2.17 -8.00 13.51
CA GLN A 77 -3.51 -8.43 13.09
C GLN A 77 -3.73 -8.18 11.60
N ILE A 78 -3.29 -7.02 11.09
CA ILE A 78 -3.44 -6.66 9.66
C ILE A 78 -2.71 -7.65 8.77
N LEU A 79 -1.53 -8.15 9.17
CA LEU A 79 -0.78 -9.16 8.42
C LEU A 79 -1.56 -10.48 8.22
N LYS A 80 -2.50 -10.79 9.11
CA LYS A 80 -3.36 -11.97 9.00
C LYS A 80 -4.58 -11.74 8.10
N MET A 81 -4.78 -10.50 7.61
CA MET A 81 -5.98 -10.06 6.90
C MET A 81 -5.68 -9.65 5.43
N LEU A 82 -4.54 -10.11 4.86
CA LEU A 82 -4.16 -9.77 3.47
C LEU A 82 -5.18 -10.24 2.43
N ASP A 83 -5.99 -11.26 2.73
CA ASP A 83 -7.11 -11.70 1.92
C ASP A 83 -8.24 -10.66 1.82
N GLN A 84 -8.29 -9.68 2.73
CA GLN A 84 -9.28 -8.60 2.74
C GLN A 84 -8.88 -7.38 1.89
N MET A 85 -7.75 -7.43 1.18
CA MET A 85 -7.34 -6.34 0.28
C MET A 85 -8.27 -6.18 -0.94
N GLY A 86 -9.05 -7.19 -1.29
CA GLY A 86 -9.96 -7.18 -2.46
C GLY A 86 -11.41 -6.90 -2.11
N GLY A 87 -12.11 -6.27 -3.09
CA GLY A 87 -13.55 -6.02 -3.00
C GLY A 87 -13.97 -4.83 -2.14
N LEU A 88 -15.27 -4.54 -2.13
CA LEU A 88 -15.89 -3.50 -1.31
C LEU A 88 -16.77 -4.07 -0.20
N ASP A 89 -17.08 -5.36 -0.27
CA ASP A 89 -17.85 -6.14 0.70
C ASP A 89 -17.06 -6.50 1.96
N LYS A 90 -15.75 -6.34 1.91
CA LYS A 90 -14.84 -6.61 3.00
C LYS A 90 -14.75 -5.44 3.98
N LYS A 91 -14.56 -5.73 5.27
CA LYS A 91 -14.26 -4.72 6.29
C LYS A 91 -13.09 -3.84 5.81
N CYS A 92 -13.15 -2.54 6.06
CA CYS A 92 -12.22 -1.54 5.54
C CYS A 92 -12.19 -1.41 4.01
N TYR A 93 -13.21 -1.92 3.32
CA TYR A 93 -13.45 -1.70 1.88
C TYR A 93 -12.31 -2.11 0.93
N GLY A 94 -11.46 -3.02 1.32
CA GLY A 94 -10.32 -3.45 0.52
C GLY A 94 -9.42 -2.32 0.04
N VAL A 95 -8.62 -2.56 -1.01
CA VAL A 95 -7.85 -1.51 -1.69
C VAL A 95 -8.76 -0.80 -2.70
N SER A 96 -9.18 0.41 -2.35
CA SER A 96 -10.24 1.15 -3.04
C SER A 96 -9.95 2.65 -3.07
N TYR A 97 -10.57 3.37 -3.99
CA TYR A 97 -10.46 4.81 -4.16
C TYR A 97 -11.84 5.46 -4.24
N ILE A 98 -11.91 6.76 -4.00
CA ILE A 98 -13.11 7.55 -4.24
C ILE A 98 -13.03 8.13 -5.65
N ASP A 99 -14.01 7.83 -6.49
CA ASP A 99 -14.14 8.42 -7.82
C ASP A 99 -14.55 9.89 -7.65
N TYR A 100 -13.68 10.81 -8.09
CA TYR A 100 -13.88 12.25 -7.93
C TYR A 100 -15.11 12.80 -8.69
N ARG A 101 -15.62 12.07 -9.71
CA ARG A 101 -16.78 12.51 -10.49
C ARG A 101 -18.09 12.15 -9.81
N THR A 102 -18.14 10.99 -9.17
CA THR A 102 -19.38 10.46 -8.57
C THR A 102 -19.39 10.51 -7.06
N GLY A 103 -18.23 10.74 -6.41
CA GLY A 103 -18.07 10.61 -4.96
C GLY A 103 -18.15 9.17 -4.45
N GLU A 104 -18.34 8.19 -5.34
CA GLU A 104 -18.51 6.79 -4.97
C GLU A 104 -17.16 6.12 -4.72
N ARG A 105 -17.13 5.22 -3.74
CA ARG A 105 -15.97 4.36 -3.51
C ARG A 105 -15.94 3.20 -4.51
N LYS A 106 -14.82 3.06 -5.22
CA LYS A 106 -14.60 2.00 -6.22
C LYS A 106 -13.39 1.14 -5.86
N ALA A 107 -13.52 -0.17 -6.01
CA ALA A 107 -12.43 -1.10 -5.73
C ALA A 107 -11.33 -0.99 -6.80
N TYR A 108 -10.07 -0.90 -6.38
CA TYR A 108 -8.89 -1.17 -7.22
C TYR A 108 -8.71 -2.67 -7.42
N PHE A 109 -8.79 -3.41 -6.31
CA PHE A 109 -8.72 -4.86 -6.30
C PHE A 109 -10.12 -5.43 -6.18
N LYS A 110 -10.59 -6.09 -7.24
CA LYS A 110 -11.92 -6.71 -7.28
C LYS A 110 -12.03 -7.89 -6.32
N LYS A 111 -10.91 -8.60 -6.12
CA LYS A 111 -10.83 -9.83 -5.35
C LYS A 111 -9.40 -10.01 -4.85
N SER A 112 -9.26 -10.57 -3.67
CA SER A 112 -7.99 -11.12 -3.17
C SER A 112 -8.23 -12.43 -2.44
N SER A 113 -7.21 -13.27 -2.38
CA SER A 113 -7.16 -14.45 -1.52
C SER A 113 -5.71 -14.72 -1.14
N TYR A 114 -5.48 -15.11 0.11
CA TYR A 114 -4.16 -15.42 0.62
C TYR A 114 -4.15 -16.87 1.12
N ASP A 115 -3.32 -17.69 0.50
CA ASP A 115 -3.08 -19.06 0.94
C ASP A 115 -1.88 -19.07 1.89
N LYS A 116 -2.15 -19.28 3.17
CA LYS A 116 -1.13 -19.30 4.23
C LYS A 116 -0.17 -20.50 4.11
N ASN A 117 -0.60 -21.60 3.49
CA ASN A 117 0.22 -22.79 3.35
C ASN A 117 1.29 -22.63 2.28
N THR A 118 0.93 -21.96 1.18
CA THR A 118 1.86 -21.71 0.06
C THR A 118 2.50 -20.33 0.10
N GLY A 119 2.01 -19.42 0.94
CA GLY A 119 2.46 -18.02 0.98
C GLY A 119 2.04 -17.22 -0.26
N ILE A 120 1.09 -17.71 -1.06
CA ILE A 120 0.66 -17.04 -2.29
C ILE A 120 -0.51 -16.10 -2.01
N LEU A 121 -0.31 -14.83 -2.33
CA LEU A 121 -1.37 -13.82 -2.39
C LEU A 121 -1.82 -13.66 -3.85
N TYR A 122 -3.06 -14.00 -4.13
CA TYR A 122 -3.72 -13.66 -5.39
C TYR A 122 -4.48 -12.36 -5.26
N VAL A 123 -4.29 -11.46 -6.22
CA VAL A 123 -5.03 -10.19 -6.33
C VAL A 123 -5.55 -10.01 -7.74
N LYS A 124 -6.84 -9.77 -7.90
CA LYS A 124 -7.45 -9.39 -9.19
C LYS A 124 -7.57 -7.87 -9.29
N ASP A 125 -6.58 -7.24 -9.90
CA ASP A 125 -6.60 -5.80 -10.20
C ASP A 125 -7.59 -5.51 -11.33
N LYS A 126 -8.28 -4.37 -11.23
CA LYS A 126 -9.30 -3.94 -12.21
C LYS A 126 -8.75 -3.76 -13.62
N THR A 127 -7.50 -3.30 -13.74
CA THR A 127 -6.85 -2.94 -15.01
C THR A 127 -5.75 -3.91 -15.41
N ILE A 128 -4.96 -4.38 -14.45
CA ILE A 128 -3.79 -5.25 -14.70
C ILE A 128 -4.20 -6.72 -14.84
N GLY A 129 -5.35 -7.10 -14.26
CA GLY A 129 -5.80 -8.50 -14.24
C GLY A 129 -5.34 -9.25 -13.01
N GLY A 130 -5.13 -10.56 -13.13
CA GLY A 130 -4.70 -11.42 -12.02
C GLY A 130 -3.21 -11.27 -11.74
N LEU A 131 -2.88 -11.01 -10.47
CA LEU A 131 -1.51 -10.99 -9.95
C LEU A 131 -1.36 -12.12 -8.93
N TYR A 132 -0.31 -12.91 -9.06
CA TYR A 132 0.09 -13.95 -8.11
C TYR A 132 1.42 -13.52 -7.50
N LEU A 133 1.44 -13.38 -6.19
CA LEU A 133 2.57 -12.84 -5.44
C LEU A 133 3.03 -13.86 -4.40
N ASP A 134 4.31 -14.20 -4.40
CA ASP A 134 4.96 -14.92 -3.30
C ASP A 134 5.16 -13.94 -2.16
N VAL A 135 4.51 -14.17 -1.03
CA VAL A 135 4.57 -13.30 0.13
C VAL A 135 5.47 -13.90 1.19
N SER A 136 6.45 -13.13 1.64
CA SER A 136 7.20 -13.37 2.87
C SER A 136 6.95 -12.25 3.87
N ILE A 137 6.86 -12.61 5.14
CA ILE A 137 6.61 -11.68 6.24
C ILE A 137 7.71 -11.86 7.27
N ASP A 138 8.49 -10.79 7.49
CA ASP A 138 9.49 -10.71 8.54
C ASP A 138 8.94 -9.86 9.70
N THR A 139 9.15 -10.31 10.94
CA THR A 139 8.72 -9.60 12.14
C THR A 139 9.91 -9.44 13.08
N TYR A 140 10.17 -8.23 13.52
CA TYR A 140 11.23 -7.89 14.47
C TYR A 140 10.64 -7.11 15.64
N LYS A 141 10.86 -7.59 16.87
CA LYS A 141 10.28 -7.01 18.11
C LYS A 141 11.34 -6.63 19.15
N GLN A 142 12.64 -6.64 18.80
CA GLN A 142 13.70 -6.46 19.81
C GLN A 142 13.97 -5.00 20.19
N LYS A 143 14.01 -4.10 19.20
CA LYS A 143 14.28 -2.67 19.40
C LYS A 143 13.07 -1.81 19.06
N GLU A 144 12.31 -2.23 18.12
CA GLU A 144 11.09 -1.59 17.62
C GLU A 144 10.22 -2.67 16.98
N ASN A 145 8.90 -2.48 16.98
CA ASN A 145 8.01 -3.39 16.29
C ASN A 145 8.06 -3.07 14.79
N THR A 146 8.84 -3.83 14.06
CA THR A 146 8.98 -3.70 12.61
C THR A 146 8.42 -4.93 11.92
N TYR A 147 7.53 -4.72 10.94
CA TYR A 147 6.91 -5.76 10.14
C TYR A 147 7.16 -5.46 8.68
N ALA A 148 7.83 -6.38 7.98
CA ALA A 148 8.11 -6.25 6.57
C ALA A 148 7.37 -7.31 5.76
N ILE A 149 6.66 -6.87 4.73
CA ILE A 149 5.97 -7.72 3.76
C ILE A 149 6.70 -7.56 2.43
N SER A 150 7.28 -8.65 1.92
CA SER A 150 7.81 -8.73 0.55
C SER A 150 6.86 -9.58 -0.27
N ALA A 151 6.28 -9.00 -1.32
CA ALA A 151 5.34 -9.66 -2.21
C ALA A 151 5.90 -9.64 -3.63
N ILE A 152 6.56 -10.74 -4.02
CA ILE A 152 7.29 -10.87 -5.28
C ILE A 152 6.38 -11.51 -6.33
N LEU A 153 6.37 -10.97 -7.54
CA LEU A 153 5.59 -11.49 -8.65
C LEU A 153 5.96 -12.95 -8.96
N ASN A 154 5.05 -13.88 -8.69
CA ASN A 154 5.25 -15.33 -8.89
C ASN A 154 5.01 -15.75 -10.33
N LYS A 155 4.06 -15.10 -11.01
CA LYS A 155 3.63 -15.43 -12.36
C LYS A 155 3.57 -14.17 -13.21
N ARG A 156 3.98 -14.27 -14.48
CA ARG A 156 3.86 -13.17 -15.44
C ARG A 156 2.39 -12.71 -15.51
N PRO A 157 2.11 -11.39 -15.47
CA PRO A 157 0.75 -10.87 -15.60
C PRO A 157 0.15 -11.21 -16.96
N ASP A 158 -1.15 -11.47 -16.99
CA ASP A 158 -1.84 -11.84 -18.22
C ASP A 158 -2.15 -10.63 -19.12
N ASN A 159 -2.12 -9.41 -18.57
CA ASN A 159 -2.45 -8.19 -19.31
C ASN A 159 -1.30 -7.78 -20.25
N PHE A 160 -1.64 -7.45 -21.49
CA PHE A 160 -0.68 -7.04 -22.53
C PHE A 160 0.23 -5.87 -22.12
N PHE A 161 -0.31 -4.85 -21.44
CA PHE A 161 0.44 -3.64 -21.06
C PHE A 161 1.53 -3.87 -20.01
N VAL A 162 1.44 -4.96 -19.24
CA VAL A 162 2.41 -5.32 -18.19
C VAL A 162 3.13 -6.64 -18.48
N ARG A 163 2.93 -7.21 -19.68
CA ARG A 163 3.60 -8.47 -20.10
C ARG A 163 5.12 -8.41 -20.16
N ALA A 164 5.70 -7.20 -20.22
CA ALA A 164 7.15 -7.02 -20.20
C ALA A 164 7.77 -7.45 -18.85
N ILE A 165 6.99 -7.44 -17.77
CA ILE A 165 7.43 -7.84 -16.43
C ILE A 165 7.42 -9.37 -16.36
N LYS A 166 8.59 -9.97 -16.12
CA LYS A 166 8.71 -11.42 -15.97
C LYS A 166 8.48 -11.85 -14.52
N LYS A 167 8.34 -13.17 -14.32
CA LYS A 167 8.32 -13.77 -12.99
C LYS A 167 9.55 -13.33 -12.19
N ARG A 168 9.36 -12.95 -10.92
CA ARG A 168 10.36 -12.48 -9.95
C ARG A 168 11.09 -11.17 -10.32
N GLU A 169 10.59 -10.43 -11.30
CA GLU A 169 11.16 -9.17 -11.75
C GLU A 169 10.33 -7.93 -11.31
N ALA A 170 9.34 -8.13 -10.45
CA ALA A 170 8.62 -7.06 -9.79
C ALA A 170 8.28 -7.45 -8.36
N GLU A 171 8.25 -6.46 -7.50
CA GLU A 171 7.99 -6.61 -6.06
C GLU A 171 7.19 -5.43 -5.53
N LEU A 172 6.22 -5.75 -4.66
CA LEU A 172 5.64 -4.83 -3.72
C LEU A 172 6.28 -5.12 -2.35
N PHE A 173 6.88 -4.11 -1.75
CA PHE A 173 7.43 -4.18 -0.40
C PHE A 173 6.68 -3.19 0.51
N ILE A 174 6.21 -3.66 1.66
CA ILE A 174 5.57 -2.84 2.69
C ILE A 174 6.36 -2.97 3.97
N LEU A 175 6.62 -1.85 4.63
CA LEU A 175 7.20 -1.82 5.97
C LEU A 175 6.24 -1.08 6.91
N LEU A 176 5.86 -1.75 7.99
CA LEU A 176 5.15 -1.16 9.10
C LEU A 176 6.13 -1.05 10.27
N GLN A 177 6.39 0.17 10.74
CA GLN A 177 7.27 0.43 11.89
C GLN A 177 6.45 1.10 12.98
N GLU A 178 6.33 0.46 14.12
CA GLU A 178 5.68 1.03 15.30
C GLU A 178 6.75 1.66 16.21
N THR A 179 6.68 2.98 16.37
CA THR A 179 7.45 3.74 17.35
C THR A 179 6.57 4.08 18.56
N ASP A 180 7.11 4.76 19.55
CA ASP A 180 6.35 5.21 20.72
C ASP A 180 5.22 6.17 20.31
N ASP A 181 5.47 7.07 19.36
CA ASP A 181 4.58 8.18 19.00
C ASP A 181 3.77 7.94 17.72
N SER A 182 4.20 7.01 16.87
CA SER A 182 3.62 6.87 15.52
C SER A 182 3.73 5.45 14.97
N ILE A 183 3.02 5.24 13.84
CA ILE A 183 3.17 4.08 12.98
C ILE A 183 3.54 4.58 11.58
N ASN A 184 4.74 4.23 11.11
CA ASN A 184 5.15 4.46 9.73
C ASN A 184 4.59 3.36 8.84
N VAL A 185 3.98 3.74 7.72
CA VAL A 185 3.54 2.82 6.66
C VAL A 185 4.29 3.18 5.39
N TYR A 186 5.39 2.49 5.15
CA TYR A 186 6.17 2.63 3.93
C TYR A 186 5.73 1.60 2.90
N ALA A 187 5.64 2.02 1.64
CA ALA A 187 5.33 1.16 0.51
C ALA A 187 6.28 1.43 -0.65
N LEU A 188 6.79 0.36 -1.25
CA LEU A 188 7.66 0.38 -2.42
C LEU A 188 7.12 -0.58 -3.47
N VAL A 189 7.04 -0.14 -4.72
CA VAL A 189 6.91 -1.01 -5.89
C VAL A 189 8.13 -0.81 -6.76
N GLN A 190 8.84 -1.88 -7.07
CA GLN A 190 9.99 -1.85 -7.97
C GLN A 190 9.92 -2.96 -9.02
N SER A 191 10.55 -2.73 -10.18
CA SER A 191 10.63 -3.73 -11.26
C SER A 191 11.89 -3.59 -12.11
N SER A 192 12.30 -4.70 -12.75
CA SER A 192 13.37 -4.73 -13.74
C SER A 192 12.98 -4.14 -15.10
N SER A 193 11.70 -3.87 -15.32
CA SER A 193 11.18 -3.32 -16.56
C SER A 193 10.70 -1.89 -16.32
N ALA A 194 11.29 -0.95 -17.06
CA ALA A 194 10.76 0.41 -17.09
C ALA A 194 9.45 0.42 -17.90
N PRO A 195 8.44 1.15 -17.46
CA PRO A 195 7.29 1.46 -18.30
C PRO A 195 7.76 2.16 -19.58
N ILE A 196 6.92 2.12 -20.62
CA ILE A 196 7.24 2.70 -21.94
C ILE A 196 7.84 4.09 -21.78
N LYS A 197 9.07 4.30 -22.24
CA LYS A 197 9.85 5.54 -22.10
C LYS A 197 9.32 6.76 -22.86
N LEU A 198 8.18 6.64 -23.58
CA LEU A 198 7.57 7.78 -24.24
C LEU A 198 7.03 8.77 -23.19
N LYS A 199 7.55 9.99 -23.16
CA LYS A 199 7.20 11.04 -22.19
C LYS A 199 5.68 11.23 -21.99
N ILE A 200 4.89 11.03 -23.05
CA ILE A 200 3.43 11.16 -23.03
C ILE A 200 2.76 10.08 -22.15
N PHE A 201 3.35 8.87 -22.07
CA PHE A 201 2.84 7.78 -21.25
C PHE A 201 3.43 7.75 -19.83
N GLN A 202 4.54 8.45 -19.61
CA GLN A 202 5.21 8.49 -18.31
C GLN A 202 4.26 8.94 -17.19
N LYS A 203 3.64 10.12 -17.35
CA LYS A 203 2.67 10.65 -16.37
C LYS A 203 1.49 9.70 -16.12
N TYR A 204 1.03 9.02 -17.17
CA TYR A 204 -0.06 8.03 -17.02
C TYR A 204 0.39 6.83 -16.19
N VAL A 205 1.57 6.29 -16.45
CA VAL A 205 2.12 5.15 -15.70
C VAL A 205 2.45 5.53 -14.26
N GLU A 206 3.08 6.68 -14.06
CA GLU A 206 3.35 7.22 -12.73
C GLU A 206 2.06 7.40 -11.93
N GLY A 207 1.02 7.97 -12.54
CA GLY A 207 -0.31 8.08 -11.94
C GLY A 207 -0.96 6.73 -11.65
N ALA A 208 -0.82 5.76 -12.56
CA ALA A 208 -1.42 4.44 -12.41
C ALA A 208 -0.73 3.60 -11.32
N VAL A 209 0.61 3.55 -11.27
CA VAL A 209 1.36 2.80 -10.25
C VAL A 209 1.33 3.54 -8.92
N GLY A 210 1.60 4.84 -8.92
CA GLY A 210 1.54 5.67 -7.71
C GLY A 210 0.15 5.68 -7.07
N GLY A 211 -0.91 5.67 -7.90
CA GLY A 211 -2.28 5.53 -7.43
C GLY A 211 -2.50 4.22 -6.66
N ARG A 212 -1.95 3.10 -7.13
CA ARG A 212 -2.03 1.81 -6.43
C ARG A 212 -1.25 1.79 -5.12
N VAL A 213 -0.03 2.31 -5.13
CA VAL A 213 0.79 2.44 -3.91
C VAL A 213 0.03 3.25 -2.87
N ARG A 214 -0.53 4.40 -3.26
CA ARG A 214 -1.33 5.25 -2.39
C ARG A 214 -2.55 4.51 -1.83
N GLU A 215 -3.30 3.78 -2.65
CA GLU A 215 -4.52 3.13 -2.21
C GLU A 215 -4.24 1.87 -1.37
N ILE A 216 -3.12 1.19 -1.59
CA ILE A 216 -2.62 0.15 -0.69
C ILE A 216 -2.31 0.75 0.69
N GLN A 217 -1.56 1.85 0.75
CA GLN A 217 -1.29 2.54 2.01
C GLN A 217 -2.58 3.05 2.69
N ASN A 218 -3.55 3.55 1.92
CA ASN A 218 -4.85 3.95 2.45
C ASN A 218 -5.60 2.77 3.08
N TRP A 219 -5.48 1.57 2.51
CA TRP A 219 -6.04 0.38 3.10
C TRP A 219 -5.40 0.07 4.46
N PHE A 220 -4.05 0.04 4.54
CA PHE A 220 -3.36 -0.11 5.81
C PHE A 220 -3.76 0.96 6.82
N SER A 221 -3.81 2.23 6.40
CA SER A 221 -4.20 3.35 7.27
C SER A 221 -5.61 3.18 7.83
N ARG A 222 -6.59 2.78 7.00
CA ARG A 222 -7.95 2.51 7.47
C ARG A 222 -7.99 1.38 8.48
N MET A 223 -7.24 0.30 8.24
CA MET A 223 -7.13 -0.82 9.17
C MET A 223 -6.54 -0.36 10.51
N ILE A 224 -5.45 0.39 10.49
CA ILE A 224 -4.77 0.93 11.68
C ILE A 224 -5.67 1.90 12.43
N CYS A 225 -6.42 2.75 11.74
CA CYS A 225 -7.27 3.77 12.35
C CYS A 225 -8.68 3.26 12.73
N GLY A 226 -9.08 2.06 12.31
CA GLY A 226 -10.42 1.50 12.56
C GLY A 226 -11.53 2.17 11.75
N GLN A 227 -11.25 2.59 10.50
CA GLN A 227 -12.16 3.31 9.60
C GLN A 227 -12.78 2.40 8.54
#